data_1ad6dcdb465b786d41eb423fa8260cf1
#
_entry.id   1ad6dcdb465b786d41eb423fa8260cf1
#
_cell.length_a   1.000
_cell.length_b   1.000
_cell.length_c   1.000
_cell.angle_alpha   90.00
_cell.angle_beta   90.00
_cell.angle_gamma   90.00
#
_symmetry.space_group_name_H-M   'P 1'
#
loop_
_entity.id
_entity.type
_entity.pdbx_description
1 polymer ?
#
loop_
_entity_poly.entity_id
_entity_poly.type
_entity_poly.pdbx_seq_one_letter_code
_entity_poly.pdbx_strand_id
1 'polypeptide(L)'
;MRPNDCDDPTLSIMAITRVLTGITTTGTPHLGNYVGAIRPAIAASRRDGVESFFFLADYHALIKCDDPARIERSRMELAATWLAAGLDPERVTFYRQSDIPEIPELTWLLTCVTAKGQMNRAHAYKAAADANAAAGEDTDAGVTMGLYCYPILMAADILMFNAHQVPVGRDQIQHIEMARDVAQRFNHLFGAAIGREFFVLPEAVIEEQVAVLPGLDGRKMSKSYDNTVPLFAGGPKALKEAIARIVTDSKLPGEPKDPDSSALVTLFEAFATPEQAAAFRAELVAGLGWGEAKQRLFELIDAEIAPMRARYEALIAQPAELEALLMAGAAKARATAAPLLAALRDAVGLRRMVGAPVAAAPKAKTEKAALPVFKQYREADGRFYFKLAAADGRVLLQSSAFAGGREAGEWVKRLKTEGSAALAGAPVVPIEGVAAEELAQALDALRAAAAE
;
A
#
# COMPACT_ATOMS: atom_id res chain seq x y z
N MET A 1 -38.55 -24.85 -41.36
CA MET A 1 -37.30 -24.15 -41.79
C MET A 1 -37.36 -22.76 -41.18
N ARG A 2 -36.62 -22.53 -40.11
CA ARG A 2 -36.31 -21.20 -39.58
C ARG A 2 -34.78 -21.02 -39.70
N PRO A 3 -34.29 -19.93 -40.27
CA PRO A 3 -32.86 -19.69 -40.38
C PRO A 3 -32.38 -18.80 -39.25
N ASN A 4 -31.12 -19.00 -38.91
CA ASN A 4 -30.17 -18.10 -38.29
C ASN A 4 -30.22 -17.93 -36.77
N ASP A 5 -29.50 -18.83 -36.09
CA ASP A 5 -28.68 -18.49 -34.94
C ASP A 5 -27.34 -17.98 -35.52
N CYS A 6 -27.18 -16.65 -35.52
CA CYS A 6 -25.88 -16.02 -35.65
C CYS A 6 -25.24 -16.06 -34.25
N ASP A 7 -24.32 -17.00 -34.06
CA ASP A 7 -23.35 -16.94 -32.98
C ASP A 7 -22.55 -15.66 -33.13
N ASP A 8 -22.83 -14.70 -32.27
CA ASP A 8 -22.04 -13.49 -32.06
C ASP A 8 -20.86 -13.89 -31.15
N PRO A 9 -19.63 -13.97 -31.67
CA PRO A 9 -18.47 -14.15 -30.81
C PRO A 9 -18.16 -12.79 -30.17
N THR A 10 -18.88 -12.46 -29.11
CA THR A 10 -18.42 -11.41 -28.19
C THR A 10 -17.08 -11.86 -27.64
N LEU A 11 -16.02 -11.39 -28.29
CA LEU A 11 -14.66 -11.34 -27.73
C LEU A 11 -14.79 -10.67 -26.37
N SER A 12 -14.89 -11.47 -25.32
CA SER A 12 -14.70 -11.04 -23.95
C SER A 12 -13.28 -10.45 -23.89
N ILE A 13 -13.18 -9.13 -24.00
CA ILE A 13 -11.92 -8.43 -23.72
C ILE A 13 -11.65 -8.75 -22.25
N MET A 14 -10.77 -9.72 -21.99
CA MET A 14 -10.32 -10.00 -20.63
C MET A 14 -9.80 -8.70 -20.05
N ALA A 15 -10.42 -8.24 -18.97
CA ALA A 15 -9.98 -7.04 -18.28
C ALA A 15 -8.55 -7.27 -17.78
N ILE A 16 -7.61 -6.44 -18.24
CA ILE A 16 -6.20 -6.52 -17.84
C ILE A 16 -6.10 -6.18 -16.35
N THR A 17 -5.57 -7.10 -15.57
CA THR A 17 -5.30 -6.87 -14.14
C THR A 17 -3.90 -6.30 -13.96
N ARG A 18 -3.81 -5.09 -13.43
CA ARG A 18 -2.53 -4.46 -13.07
C ARG A 18 -2.07 -4.92 -11.70
N VAL A 19 -0.83 -5.38 -11.64
CA VAL A 19 -0.18 -5.84 -10.41
C VAL A 19 1.06 -5.00 -10.15
N LEU A 20 1.19 -4.43 -8.96
CA LEU A 20 2.35 -3.64 -8.55
C LEU A 20 3.13 -4.35 -7.47
N THR A 21 4.44 -4.52 -7.68
CA THR A 21 5.37 -5.12 -6.70
C THR A 21 6.49 -4.14 -6.38
N GLY A 22 6.57 -3.71 -5.13
CA GLY A 22 7.67 -2.89 -4.60
C GLY A 22 8.83 -3.74 -4.10
N ILE A 23 10.04 -3.36 -4.49
CA ILE A 23 11.29 -4.04 -4.11
C ILE A 23 12.09 -3.13 -3.20
N THR A 24 12.14 -3.44 -1.91
CA THR A 24 12.89 -2.63 -0.93
C THR A 24 14.39 -2.68 -1.20
N THR A 25 15.03 -1.52 -1.34
CA THR A 25 16.46 -1.40 -1.69
C THR A 25 17.37 -1.29 -0.46
N THR A 26 17.24 -2.20 0.50
CA THR A 26 18.01 -2.21 1.77
C THR A 26 18.85 -3.46 1.91
N GLY A 27 19.86 -3.60 1.05
CA GLY A 27 20.90 -4.62 1.14
C GLY A 27 20.71 -5.83 0.21
N THR A 28 21.76 -6.69 0.18
CA THR A 28 21.91 -7.81 -0.74
C THR A 28 20.84 -8.88 -0.54
N PRO A 29 20.19 -9.40 -1.59
CA PRO A 29 19.23 -10.50 -1.49
C PRO A 29 19.86 -11.80 -0.99
N HIS A 30 19.08 -12.55 -0.22
CA HIS A 30 19.43 -13.88 0.24
C HIS A 30 18.46 -14.95 -0.28
N LEU A 31 18.76 -16.22 -0.07
CA LEU A 31 17.98 -17.34 -0.58
C LEU A 31 16.51 -17.28 -0.17
N GLY A 32 16.22 -16.84 1.07
CA GLY A 32 14.84 -16.63 1.53
C GLY A 32 14.08 -15.55 0.75
N ASN A 33 14.75 -14.50 0.26
CA ASN A 33 14.11 -13.52 -0.62
C ASN A 33 13.79 -14.12 -1.99
N TYR A 34 14.68 -14.97 -2.51
CA TYR A 34 14.46 -15.63 -3.79
C TYR A 34 13.24 -16.53 -3.76
N VAL A 35 13.22 -17.49 -2.82
CA VAL A 35 12.10 -18.45 -2.72
C VAL A 35 10.81 -17.79 -2.27
N GLY A 36 10.91 -16.87 -1.30
CA GLY A 36 9.76 -16.27 -0.67
C GLY A 36 9.11 -15.11 -1.44
N ALA A 37 9.83 -14.43 -2.34
CA ALA A 37 9.28 -13.27 -3.04
C ALA A 37 9.64 -13.24 -4.53
N ILE A 38 10.93 -13.38 -4.90
CA ILE A 38 11.39 -13.13 -6.26
C ILE A 38 10.82 -14.16 -7.22
N ARG A 39 11.03 -15.45 -6.93
CA ARG A 39 10.57 -16.57 -7.78
C ARG A 39 9.04 -16.58 -7.97
N PRO A 40 8.20 -16.45 -6.92
CA PRO A 40 6.74 -16.38 -7.07
C PRO A 40 6.28 -15.17 -7.88
N ALA A 41 6.84 -13.97 -7.61
CA ALA A 41 6.47 -12.76 -8.31
C ALA A 41 6.81 -12.81 -9.81
N ILE A 42 7.98 -13.37 -10.18
CA ILE A 42 8.36 -13.60 -11.58
C ILE A 42 7.40 -14.60 -12.23
N ALA A 43 7.02 -15.69 -11.55
CA ALA A 43 6.05 -16.65 -12.07
C ALA A 43 4.67 -16.01 -12.28
N ALA A 44 4.22 -15.18 -11.35
CA ALA A 44 2.96 -14.46 -11.45
C ALA A 44 2.95 -13.46 -12.63
N SER A 45 4.08 -12.78 -12.91
CA SER A 45 4.19 -11.83 -14.02
C SER A 45 4.07 -12.45 -15.42
N ARG A 46 4.20 -13.77 -15.51
CA ARG A 46 4.08 -14.51 -16.77
C ARG A 46 2.65 -14.94 -17.11
N ARG A 47 1.69 -14.71 -16.21
CA ARG A 47 0.28 -15.06 -16.42
C ARG A 47 -0.34 -14.18 -17.50
N ASP A 48 -1.24 -14.76 -18.29
CA ASP A 48 -2.00 -13.99 -19.28
C ASP A 48 -3.03 -13.08 -18.61
N GLY A 49 -3.31 -11.93 -19.21
CA GLY A 49 -4.22 -10.92 -18.66
C GLY A 49 -3.65 -10.10 -17.49
N VAL A 50 -2.36 -10.26 -17.19
CA VAL A 50 -1.67 -9.48 -16.13
C VAL A 50 -0.69 -8.49 -16.74
N GLU A 51 -0.82 -7.21 -16.35
CA GLU A 51 0.15 -6.16 -16.60
C GLU A 51 0.92 -5.88 -15.31
N SER A 52 2.22 -6.23 -15.27
CA SER A 52 3.03 -6.18 -14.06
C SER A 52 3.97 -5.00 -14.03
N PHE A 53 3.96 -4.28 -12.91
CA PHE A 53 4.87 -3.20 -12.57
C PHE A 53 5.76 -3.64 -11.40
N PHE A 54 7.07 -3.60 -11.61
CA PHE A 54 8.06 -3.88 -10.57
C PHE A 54 8.94 -2.66 -10.38
N PHE A 55 9.10 -2.21 -9.15
CA PHE A 55 9.92 -1.03 -8.91
C PHE A 55 10.89 -1.20 -7.74
N LEU A 56 12.08 -0.64 -7.90
CA LEU A 56 13.05 -0.48 -6.84
C LEU A 56 12.63 0.72 -5.97
N ALA A 57 12.23 0.45 -4.74
CA ALA A 57 11.68 1.42 -3.81
C ALA A 57 12.79 2.25 -3.13
N ASP A 58 13.54 3.01 -3.90
CA ASP A 58 14.72 3.73 -3.45
C ASP A 58 14.40 5.00 -2.64
N TYR A 59 13.29 5.70 -2.88
CA TYR A 59 12.83 6.73 -1.96
C TYR A 59 12.43 6.17 -0.59
N HIS A 60 11.82 4.99 -0.55
CA HIS A 60 11.50 4.34 0.72
C HIS A 60 12.75 3.91 1.50
N ALA A 61 13.87 3.65 0.80
CA ALA A 61 15.12 3.32 1.47
C ALA A 61 15.66 4.48 2.32
N LEU A 62 15.43 5.72 1.91
CA LEU A 62 15.88 6.93 2.62
C LEU A 62 15.27 7.07 4.03
N ILE A 63 14.18 6.37 4.31
CA ILE A 63 13.50 6.42 5.63
C ILE A 63 14.40 5.82 6.73
N LYS A 64 15.23 4.82 6.38
CA LYS A 64 16.01 4.03 7.34
C LYS A 64 17.49 3.91 6.98
N CYS A 65 17.93 4.51 5.89
CA CYS A 65 19.31 4.41 5.41
C CYS A 65 19.83 5.79 5.01
N ASP A 66 20.86 6.22 5.70
CA ASP A 66 21.61 7.47 5.50
C ASP A 66 22.97 7.27 4.84
N ASP A 67 23.28 6.04 4.39
CA ASP A 67 24.49 5.68 3.66
C ASP A 67 24.23 5.64 2.14
N PRO A 68 24.64 6.67 1.38
CA PRO A 68 24.43 6.74 -0.06
C PRO A 68 25.06 5.58 -0.83
N ALA A 69 26.27 5.17 -0.43
CA ALA A 69 26.99 4.07 -1.10
C ALA A 69 26.27 2.73 -0.92
N ARG A 70 25.65 2.52 0.23
CA ARG A 70 24.80 1.35 0.49
C ARG A 70 23.54 1.35 -0.35
N ILE A 71 22.88 2.51 -0.49
CA ILE A 71 21.67 2.64 -1.33
C ILE A 71 22.03 2.36 -2.79
N GLU A 72 23.08 3.00 -3.31
CA GLU A 72 23.55 2.82 -4.68
C GLU A 72 23.87 1.35 -4.98
N ARG A 73 24.68 0.72 -4.14
CA ARG A 73 25.03 -0.70 -4.28
C ARG A 73 23.78 -1.61 -4.22
N SER A 74 22.87 -1.37 -3.27
CA SER A 74 21.65 -2.17 -3.14
C SER A 74 20.73 -2.06 -4.36
N ARG A 75 20.60 -0.88 -4.95
CA ARG A 75 19.82 -0.67 -6.19
C ARG A 75 20.36 -1.50 -7.33
N MET A 76 21.68 -1.47 -7.54
CA MET A 76 22.36 -2.23 -8.58
C MET A 76 22.24 -3.73 -8.36
N GLU A 77 22.54 -4.22 -7.15
CA GLU A 77 22.48 -5.64 -6.81
C GLU A 77 21.06 -6.21 -6.93
N LEU A 78 20.05 -5.46 -6.49
CA LEU A 78 18.66 -5.89 -6.58
C LEU A 78 18.15 -5.92 -8.02
N ALA A 79 18.45 -4.88 -8.82
CA ALA A 79 18.09 -4.87 -10.22
C ALA A 79 18.71 -6.08 -10.97
N ALA A 80 20.01 -6.27 -10.80
CA ALA A 80 20.72 -7.41 -11.39
C ALA A 80 20.15 -8.76 -10.91
N THR A 81 19.78 -8.87 -9.63
CA THR A 81 19.20 -10.10 -9.05
C THR A 81 17.88 -10.46 -9.69
N TRP A 82 16.95 -9.50 -9.81
CA TRP A 82 15.63 -9.75 -10.41
C TRP A 82 15.74 -10.15 -11.88
N LEU A 83 16.56 -9.44 -12.65
CA LEU A 83 16.82 -9.78 -14.05
C LEU A 83 17.52 -11.14 -14.21
N ALA A 84 18.49 -11.43 -13.34
CA ALA A 84 19.18 -12.72 -13.34
C ALA A 84 18.25 -13.88 -12.98
N ALA A 85 17.34 -13.68 -12.03
CA ALA A 85 16.33 -14.65 -11.63
C ALA A 85 15.23 -14.89 -12.70
N GLY A 86 15.26 -14.15 -13.81
CA GLY A 86 14.38 -14.37 -14.96
C GLY A 86 13.21 -13.40 -15.08
N LEU A 87 13.26 -12.23 -14.42
CA LEU A 87 12.35 -11.13 -14.74
C LEU A 87 12.58 -10.70 -16.19
N ASP A 88 11.51 -10.66 -16.98
CA ASP A 88 11.55 -10.29 -18.38
C ASP A 88 11.16 -8.82 -18.55
N PRO A 89 12.12 -7.90 -18.82
CA PRO A 89 11.85 -6.48 -18.95
C PRO A 89 11.02 -6.10 -20.19
N GLU A 90 10.84 -7.02 -21.15
CA GLU A 90 9.94 -6.81 -22.27
C GLU A 90 8.47 -7.01 -21.87
N ARG A 91 8.22 -7.97 -20.97
CA ARG A 91 6.87 -8.29 -20.50
C ARG A 91 6.41 -7.43 -19.34
N VAL A 92 7.35 -6.96 -18.50
CA VAL A 92 7.03 -6.17 -17.31
C VAL A 92 7.57 -4.75 -17.42
N THR A 93 6.96 -3.84 -16.69
CA THR A 93 7.49 -2.49 -16.48
C THR A 93 8.39 -2.50 -15.25
N PHE A 94 9.72 -2.54 -15.46
CA PHE A 94 10.72 -2.62 -14.39
C PHE A 94 11.54 -1.33 -14.30
N TYR A 95 11.46 -0.62 -13.17
CA TYR A 95 12.01 0.74 -13.03
C TYR A 95 12.47 1.05 -11.60
N ARG A 96 13.20 2.16 -11.42
CA ARG A 96 13.46 2.76 -10.09
C ARG A 96 12.37 3.78 -9.79
N GLN A 97 11.91 3.81 -8.56
CA GLN A 97 10.92 4.79 -8.08
C GLN A 97 11.40 6.23 -8.34
N SER A 98 12.68 6.51 -8.11
CA SER A 98 13.29 7.82 -8.31
C SER A 98 13.34 8.30 -9.76
N ASP A 99 13.16 7.42 -10.76
CA ASP A 99 13.10 7.78 -12.18
C ASP A 99 11.70 8.24 -12.60
N ILE A 100 10.72 8.21 -11.72
CA ILE A 100 9.33 8.62 -11.98
C ILE A 100 9.02 9.89 -11.18
N PRO A 101 9.35 11.08 -11.73
CA PRO A 101 9.14 12.35 -11.03
C PRO A 101 7.65 12.66 -10.76
N GLU A 102 6.75 11.95 -11.41
CA GLU A 102 5.31 12.05 -11.21
C GLU A 102 4.88 11.51 -9.82
N ILE A 103 5.62 10.54 -9.24
CA ILE A 103 5.30 9.93 -7.93
C ILE A 103 5.41 10.93 -6.78
N PRO A 104 6.52 11.68 -6.58
CA PRO A 104 6.60 12.72 -5.56
C PRO A 104 5.51 13.79 -5.69
N GLU A 105 5.15 14.18 -6.91
CA GLU A 105 4.08 15.14 -7.10
C GLU A 105 2.72 14.56 -6.72
N LEU A 106 2.42 13.34 -7.13
CA LEU A 106 1.20 12.65 -6.68
C LEU A 106 1.17 12.51 -5.15
N THR A 107 2.31 12.18 -4.54
CA THR A 107 2.43 12.11 -3.08
C THR A 107 1.97 13.42 -2.44
N TRP A 108 2.36 14.57 -2.99
CA TRP A 108 1.90 15.86 -2.48
C TRP A 108 0.38 16.05 -2.63
N LEU A 109 -0.18 15.73 -3.80
CA LEU A 109 -1.62 15.84 -4.04
C LEU A 109 -2.42 14.96 -3.06
N LEU A 110 -1.95 13.73 -2.82
CA LEU A 110 -2.57 12.80 -1.87
C LEU A 110 -2.39 13.27 -0.42
N THR A 111 -1.24 13.87 -0.07
CA THR A 111 -0.99 14.43 1.26
C THR A 111 -2.02 15.51 1.59
N CYS A 112 -2.38 16.36 0.62
CA CYS A 112 -3.36 17.43 0.81
C CYS A 112 -4.78 16.94 1.13
N VAL A 113 -5.11 15.69 0.77
CA VAL A 113 -6.43 15.10 1.06
C VAL A 113 -6.40 14.08 2.20
N THR A 114 -5.22 13.73 2.72
CA THR A 114 -5.07 12.73 3.78
C THR A 114 -5.23 13.37 5.16
N ALA A 115 -6.11 12.80 5.97
CA ALA A 115 -6.33 13.31 7.33
C ALA A 115 -5.17 12.93 8.27
N LYS A 116 -4.66 13.90 9.06
CA LYS A 116 -3.61 13.64 10.08
C LYS A 116 -3.99 12.50 11.03
N GLY A 117 -5.25 12.41 11.44
CA GLY A 117 -5.73 11.33 12.31
C GLY A 117 -5.61 9.93 11.71
N GLN A 118 -5.65 9.80 10.37
CA GLN A 118 -5.37 8.54 9.68
C GLN A 118 -3.88 8.20 9.79
N MET A 119 -3.01 9.18 9.55
CA MET A 119 -1.55 9.02 9.65
C MET A 119 -1.10 8.65 11.06
N ASN A 120 -1.70 9.22 12.09
CA ASN A 120 -1.40 8.89 13.49
C ASN A 120 -1.70 7.42 13.84
N ARG A 121 -2.50 6.71 13.03
CA ARG A 121 -2.81 5.29 13.21
C ARG A 121 -1.95 4.36 12.38
N ALA A 122 -1.06 4.90 11.53
CA ALA A 122 -0.12 4.09 10.74
C ALA A 122 0.80 3.28 11.66
N HIS A 123 0.95 1.98 11.38
CA HIS A 123 1.64 1.04 12.27
C HIS A 123 3.06 1.49 12.63
N ALA A 124 3.86 1.98 11.67
CA ALA A 124 5.24 2.38 11.94
C ALA A 124 5.33 3.61 12.86
N TYR A 125 4.50 4.63 12.63
CA TYR A 125 4.43 5.80 13.50
C TYR A 125 3.95 5.39 14.90
N LYS A 126 2.87 4.60 14.98
CA LYS A 126 2.34 4.15 16.26
C LYS A 126 3.37 3.34 17.06
N ALA A 127 4.09 2.43 16.39
CA ALA A 127 5.13 1.64 17.03
C ALA A 127 6.28 2.50 17.58
N ALA A 128 6.68 3.55 16.83
CA ALA A 128 7.69 4.51 17.30
C ALA A 128 7.17 5.33 18.50
N ALA A 129 5.95 5.85 18.41
CA ALA A 129 5.30 6.62 19.47
C ALA A 129 5.13 5.79 20.76
N ASP A 130 4.68 4.53 20.65
CA ASP A 130 4.51 3.61 21.76
C ASP A 130 5.87 3.28 22.42
N ALA A 131 6.94 3.09 21.62
CA ALA A 131 8.30 2.87 22.11
C ALA A 131 8.86 4.10 22.86
N ASN A 132 8.67 5.30 22.33
CA ASN A 132 9.07 6.55 22.97
C ASN A 132 8.32 6.76 24.30
N ALA A 133 7.01 6.52 24.30
CA ALA A 133 6.21 6.61 25.52
C ALA A 133 6.68 5.62 26.59
N ALA A 134 7.03 4.38 26.20
CA ALA A 134 7.57 3.37 27.10
C ALA A 134 8.97 3.76 27.65
N ALA A 135 9.76 4.51 26.87
CA ALA A 135 11.05 5.05 27.29
C ALA A 135 10.93 6.35 28.15
N GLY A 136 9.73 6.90 28.28
CA GLY A 136 9.49 8.19 28.96
C GLY A 136 9.95 9.41 28.15
N GLU A 137 10.09 9.26 26.85
CA GLU A 137 10.47 10.31 25.91
C GLU A 137 9.24 11.01 25.31
N ASP A 138 9.49 12.14 24.60
CA ASP A 138 8.44 12.76 23.79
C ASP A 138 7.92 11.78 22.72
N THR A 139 6.61 11.78 22.49
CA THR A 139 5.94 10.86 21.55
C THR A 139 6.58 10.87 20.15
N ASP A 140 7.06 12.02 19.70
CA ASP A 140 7.64 12.21 18.37
C ASP A 140 9.18 12.21 18.39
N ALA A 141 9.83 11.86 19.51
CA ALA A 141 11.28 11.80 19.61
C ALA A 141 11.89 10.89 18.53
N GLY A 142 12.80 11.44 17.71
CA GLY A 142 13.45 10.71 16.62
C GLY A 142 12.55 10.33 15.44
N VAL A 143 11.27 10.68 15.44
CA VAL A 143 10.35 10.42 14.33
C VAL A 143 10.57 11.44 13.21
N THR A 144 11.06 10.97 12.06
CA THR A 144 11.22 11.83 10.88
C THR A 144 9.90 11.96 10.12
N MET A 145 9.74 13.06 9.36
CA MET A 145 8.61 13.19 8.44
C MET A 145 8.57 12.09 7.38
N GLY A 146 9.74 11.55 6.97
CA GLY A 146 9.81 10.39 6.09
C GLY A 146 9.13 9.16 6.70
N LEU A 147 9.42 8.84 7.97
CA LEU A 147 8.76 7.74 8.69
C LEU A 147 7.26 7.99 8.87
N TYR A 148 6.86 9.23 9.09
CA TYR A 148 5.45 9.59 9.27
C TYR A 148 4.66 9.56 7.96
N CYS A 149 5.24 10.06 6.85
CA CYS A 149 4.54 10.27 5.58
C CYS A 149 4.68 9.13 4.56
N TYR A 150 5.59 8.16 4.76
CA TYR A 150 5.80 7.12 3.75
C TYR A 150 4.54 6.31 3.36
N PRO A 151 3.51 6.13 4.19
CA PRO A 151 2.29 5.46 3.74
C PRO A 151 1.59 6.20 2.59
N ILE A 152 1.73 7.54 2.52
CA ILE A 152 1.20 8.34 1.40
C ILE A 152 2.07 8.16 0.15
N LEU A 153 3.39 8.09 0.30
CA LEU A 153 4.29 7.76 -0.81
C LEU A 153 3.97 6.36 -1.37
N MET A 154 3.75 5.36 -0.51
CA MET A 154 3.33 4.03 -0.95
C MET A 154 1.96 4.04 -1.64
N ALA A 155 1.03 4.85 -1.14
CA ALA A 155 -0.25 5.05 -1.83
C ALA A 155 -0.04 5.68 -3.23
N ALA A 156 0.88 6.63 -3.37
CA ALA A 156 1.21 7.24 -4.66
C ALA A 156 1.84 6.22 -5.63
N ASP A 157 2.74 5.35 -5.16
CA ASP A 157 3.30 4.26 -5.98
C ASP A 157 2.21 3.38 -6.58
N ILE A 158 1.22 3.02 -5.77
CA ILE A 158 0.12 2.12 -6.15
C ILE A 158 -0.86 2.82 -7.09
N LEU A 159 -1.29 4.02 -6.72
CA LEU A 159 -2.34 4.75 -7.40
C LEU A 159 -1.87 5.38 -8.72
N MET A 160 -0.57 5.67 -8.87
CA MET A 160 0.01 6.20 -10.10
C MET A 160 -0.23 5.27 -11.30
N PHE A 161 -0.26 3.98 -11.08
CA PHE A 161 -0.48 2.97 -12.12
C PHE A 161 -1.86 2.35 -12.10
N ASN A 162 -2.75 2.83 -11.21
CA ASN A 162 -4.06 2.22 -11.01
C ASN A 162 -3.95 0.71 -10.81
N ALA A 163 -3.04 0.28 -9.93
CA ALA A 163 -2.84 -1.14 -9.62
C ALA A 163 -4.11 -1.73 -8.98
N HIS A 164 -4.60 -2.83 -9.54
CA HIS A 164 -5.74 -3.57 -9.00
C HIS A 164 -5.30 -4.44 -7.81
N GLN A 165 -4.11 -5.02 -7.91
CA GLN A 165 -3.58 -5.97 -6.93
C GLN A 165 -2.16 -5.59 -6.52
N VAL A 166 -1.90 -5.69 -5.22
CA VAL A 166 -0.58 -5.44 -4.63
C VAL A 166 -0.22 -6.64 -3.75
N PRO A 167 0.69 -7.52 -4.22
CA PRO A 167 1.21 -8.62 -3.41
C PRO A 167 2.01 -8.06 -2.22
N VAL A 168 1.58 -8.38 -1.01
CA VAL A 168 2.19 -7.88 0.23
C VAL A 168 2.17 -8.90 1.36
N GLY A 169 3.09 -8.74 2.31
CA GLY A 169 3.00 -9.42 3.59
C GLY A 169 1.83 -8.90 4.44
N ARG A 170 1.39 -9.70 5.42
CA ARG A 170 0.27 -9.35 6.31
C ARG A 170 0.48 -8.03 7.08
N ASP A 171 1.72 -7.68 7.38
CA ASP A 171 2.11 -6.43 8.04
C ASP A 171 1.89 -5.19 7.18
N GLN A 172 1.73 -5.34 5.87
CA GLN A 172 1.52 -4.25 4.91
C GLN A 172 0.05 -4.01 4.53
N ILE A 173 -0.88 -4.86 4.98
CA ILE A 173 -2.32 -4.74 4.64
C ILE A 173 -2.85 -3.35 4.98
N GLN A 174 -2.50 -2.81 6.16
CA GLN A 174 -2.94 -1.49 6.59
C GLN A 174 -2.56 -0.39 5.59
N HIS A 175 -1.39 -0.47 4.97
CA HIS A 175 -0.96 0.53 3.98
C HIS A 175 -1.82 0.46 2.71
N ILE A 176 -2.25 -0.74 2.29
CA ILE A 176 -3.17 -0.87 1.15
C ILE A 176 -4.55 -0.31 1.50
N GLU A 177 -5.07 -0.56 2.70
CA GLU A 177 -6.32 0.05 3.16
C GLU A 177 -6.21 1.57 3.23
N MET A 178 -5.08 2.12 3.70
CA MET A 178 -4.84 3.57 3.67
C MET A 178 -4.82 4.12 2.23
N ALA A 179 -4.20 3.41 1.28
CA ALA A 179 -4.21 3.80 -0.13
C ALA A 179 -5.63 3.79 -0.71
N ARG A 180 -6.46 2.81 -0.36
CA ARG A 180 -7.89 2.75 -0.73
C ARG A 180 -8.67 3.95 -0.21
N ASP A 181 -8.53 4.26 1.08
CA ASP A 181 -9.20 5.39 1.72
C ASP A 181 -8.84 6.72 1.04
N VAL A 182 -7.55 6.92 0.76
CA VAL A 182 -7.06 8.13 0.10
C VAL A 182 -7.56 8.23 -1.34
N ALA A 183 -7.55 7.11 -2.08
CA ALA A 183 -8.08 7.03 -3.45
C ALA A 183 -9.57 7.38 -3.49
N GLN A 184 -10.37 6.76 -2.60
CA GLN A 184 -11.80 7.02 -2.50
C GLN A 184 -12.09 8.48 -2.16
N ARG A 185 -11.32 9.05 -1.21
CA ARG A 185 -11.46 10.45 -0.85
C ARG A 185 -11.12 11.39 -2.01
N PHE A 186 -10.05 11.12 -2.74
CA PHE A 186 -9.66 11.91 -3.91
C PHE A 186 -10.72 11.84 -5.01
N ASN A 187 -11.20 10.63 -5.35
CA ASN A 187 -12.27 10.41 -6.32
C ASN A 187 -13.55 11.17 -5.92
N HIS A 188 -13.92 11.14 -4.63
CA HIS A 188 -15.07 11.88 -4.12
C HIS A 188 -14.91 13.41 -4.27
N LEU A 189 -13.75 13.95 -3.87
CA LEU A 189 -13.52 15.40 -3.85
C LEU A 189 -13.40 16.00 -5.25
N PHE A 190 -12.71 15.32 -6.15
CA PHE A 190 -12.32 15.87 -7.46
C PHE A 190 -12.93 15.15 -8.65
N GLY A 191 -13.43 13.93 -8.46
CA GLY A 191 -14.03 13.12 -9.51
C GLY A 191 -15.54 13.18 -9.57
N ALA A 192 -16.21 13.21 -8.42
CA ALA A 192 -17.69 13.13 -8.36
C ALA A 192 -18.40 14.23 -9.15
N ALA A 193 -17.90 15.46 -9.11
CA ALA A 193 -18.49 16.60 -9.82
C ALA A 193 -18.42 16.48 -11.35
N ILE A 194 -17.47 15.71 -11.88
CA ILE A 194 -17.26 15.50 -13.32
C ILE A 194 -17.60 14.08 -13.77
N GLY A 195 -18.14 13.25 -12.86
CA GLY A 195 -18.53 11.86 -13.14
C GLY A 195 -17.36 10.96 -13.53
N ARG A 196 -16.15 11.20 -12.98
CA ARG A 196 -14.94 10.46 -13.29
C ARG A 196 -14.30 9.90 -12.03
N GLU A 197 -13.92 8.64 -12.06
CA GLU A 197 -12.99 8.05 -11.09
C GLU A 197 -11.56 8.13 -11.63
N PHE A 198 -10.66 8.74 -10.86
CA PHE A 198 -9.24 8.85 -11.21
C PHE A 198 -8.46 7.62 -10.78
N PHE A 199 -8.82 7.06 -9.64
CA PHE A 199 -8.11 5.95 -9.03
C PHE A 199 -8.99 4.72 -8.90
N VAL A 200 -8.42 3.57 -9.28
CA VAL A 200 -8.91 2.24 -8.93
C VAL A 200 -8.59 1.98 -7.46
N LEU A 201 -9.47 1.30 -6.74
CA LEU A 201 -9.23 0.92 -5.34
C LEU A 201 -8.39 -0.37 -5.30
N PRO A 202 -7.12 -0.32 -4.86
CA PRO A 202 -6.24 -1.47 -4.87
C PRO A 202 -6.66 -2.54 -3.87
N GLU A 203 -6.31 -3.80 -4.13
CA GLU A 203 -6.52 -4.93 -3.22
C GLU A 203 -5.19 -5.53 -2.80
N ALA A 204 -5.05 -5.83 -1.50
CA ALA A 204 -3.92 -6.59 -0.99
C ALA A 204 -4.06 -8.06 -1.38
N VAL A 205 -3.03 -8.60 -2.03
CA VAL A 205 -2.93 -10.03 -2.29
C VAL A 205 -1.94 -10.63 -1.30
N ILE A 206 -2.43 -11.49 -0.41
CA ILE A 206 -1.58 -12.17 0.57
C ILE A 206 -1.17 -13.50 -0.03
N GLU A 207 0.11 -13.66 -0.27
CA GLU A 207 0.67 -14.95 -0.68
C GLU A 207 0.81 -15.85 0.56
N GLU A 208 -0.26 -16.58 0.89
CA GLU A 208 -0.29 -17.48 2.06
C GLU A 208 0.73 -18.64 1.97
N GLN A 209 1.18 -18.98 0.78
CA GLN A 209 2.09 -20.08 0.52
C GLN A 209 3.55 -19.67 0.35
N VAL A 210 3.91 -18.42 0.71
CA VAL A 210 5.31 -18.03 0.69
C VAL A 210 6.07 -18.80 1.76
N ALA A 211 6.84 -19.78 1.35
CA ALA A 211 7.69 -20.57 2.23
C ALA A 211 8.64 -19.65 2.99
N VAL A 212 8.41 -19.52 4.30
CA VAL A 212 9.37 -18.83 5.17
C VAL A 212 10.54 -19.78 5.36
N LEU A 213 11.63 -19.55 4.64
CA LEU A 213 12.82 -20.39 4.77
C LEU A 213 13.53 -20.17 6.12
N PRO A 214 13.97 -21.24 6.77
CA PRO A 214 14.84 -21.15 7.93
C PRO A 214 16.23 -20.65 7.53
N GLY A 215 16.86 -19.89 8.41
CA GLY A 215 18.25 -19.48 8.31
C GLY A 215 19.20 -20.55 8.87
N LEU A 216 20.48 -20.16 9.03
CA LEU A 216 21.54 -21.04 9.50
C LEU A 216 21.25 -21.64 10.89
N ASP A 217 20.51 -20.93 11.72
CA ASP A 217 20.17 -21.26 13.12
C ASP A 217 18.78 -21.89 13.28
N GLY A 218 18.06 -22.18 12.17
CA GLY A 218 16.72 -22.73 12.16
C GLY A 218 15.58 -21.72 12.36
N ARG A 219 15.88 -20.49 12.79
CA ARG A 219 14.88 -19.42 12.85
C ARG A 219 14.62 -18.87 11.43
N LYS A 220 13.57 -18.09 11.25
CA LYS A 220 13.30 -17.38 9.99
C LYS A 220 14.56 -16.70 9.46
N MET A 221 14.91 -16.95 8.19
CA MET A 221 16.04 -16.32 7.52
C MET A 221 15.89 -14.80 7.46
N SER A 222 16.80 -14.07 8.09
CA SER A 222 16.74 -12.61 8.18
C SER A 222 18.13 -12.02 8.38
N LYS A 223 18.41 -10.90 7.72
CA LYS A 223 19.64 -10.12 7.91
C LYS A 223 19.80 -9.64 9.36
N SER A 224 18.69 -9.33 10.04
CA SER A 224 18.71 -8.88 11.44
C SER A 224 19.20 -9.96 12.41
N TYR A 225 19.16 -11.23 12.01
CA TYR A 225 19.63 -12.36 12.82
C TYR A 225 21.01 -12.88 12.38
N ASP A 226 21.61 -12.28 11.35
CA ASP A 226 22.87 -12.74 10.74
C ASP A 226 22.86 -14.25 10.41
N ASN A 227 21.69 -14.76 10.01
CA ASN A 227 21.46 -16.19 9.75
C ASN A 227 21.15 -16.49 8.28
N THR A 228 21.53 -15.60 7.35
CA THR A 228 21.15 -15.72 5.94
C THR A 228 22.06 -16.67 5.18
N VAL A 229 21.46 -17.36 4.18
CA VAL A 229 22.20 -18.08 3.13
C VAL A 229 22.25 -17.17 1.90
N PRO A 230 23.46 -16.83 1.39
CA PRO A 230 23.59 -15.92 0.24
C PRO A 230 22.94 -16.50 -1.02
N LEU A 231 22.39 -15.64 -1.86
CA LEU A 231 21.85 -16.05 -3.16
C LEU A 231 22.96 -16.10 -4.22
N PHE A 232 23.56 -14.95 -4.55
CA PHE A 232 24.63 -14.85 -5.55
C PHE A 232 25.95 -14.33 -4.97
N ALA A 233 25.89 -13.53 -3.90
CA ALA A 233 27.04 -12.89 -3.30
C ALA A 233 28.09 -13.93 -2.82
N GLY A 234 29.33 -13.73 -3.19
CA GLY A 234 30.45 -14.60 -2.82
C GLY A 234 30.53 -15.94 -3.58
N GLY A 235 29.65 -16.13 -4.56
CA GLY A 235 29.68 -17.28 -5.46
C GLY A 235 29.38 -18.65 -4.81
N PRO A 236 29.70 -19.76 -5.49
CA PRO A 236 29.39 -21.10 -5.00
C PRO A 236 30.12 -21.44 -3.71
N LYS A 237 31.29 -20.83 -3.48
CA LYS A 237 32.09 -21.04 -2.26
C LYS A 237 31.31 -20.50 -1.03
N ALA A 238 30.81 -19.27 -1.09
CA ALA A 238 30.07 -18.67 0.02
C ALA A 238 28.75 -19.43 0.29
N LEU A 239 28.07 -19.90 -0.76
CA LEU A 239 26.89 -20.75 -0.61
C LEU A 239 27.22 -22.05 0.13
N LYS A 240 28.31 -22.75 -0.28
CA LYS A 240 28.73 -23.99 0.34
C LYS A 240 29.13 -23.79 1.81
N GLU A 241 29.90 -22.73 2.11
CA GLU A 241 30.27 -22.38 3.46
C GLU A 241 29.08 -22.04 4.36
N ALA A 242 28.08 -21.32 3.83
CA ALA A 242 26.85 -21.03 4.55
C ALA A 242 26.07 -22.32 4.85
N ILE A 243 25.87 -23.19 3.87
CA ILE A 243 25.17 -24.47 4.07
C ILE A 243 25.91 -25.36 5.07
N ALA A 244 27.24 -25.37 5.07
CA ALA A 244 28.02 -26.11 6.05
C ALA A 244 27.74 -25.67 7.50
N ARG A 245 27.42 -24.39 7.73
CA ARG A 245 27.11 -23.81 9.05
C ARG A 245 25.69 -24.05 9.52
N ILE A 246 24.78 -24.58 8.69
CA ILE A 246 23.40 -24.88 9.10
C ILE A 246 23.45 -25.80 10.32
N VAL A 247 22.75 -25.39 11.38
CA VAL A 247 22.68 -26.17 12.64
C VAL A 247 21.91 -27.47 12.40
N THR A 248 22.49 -28.57 12.85
CA THR A 248 21.93 -29.91 12.83
C THR A 248 22.11 -30.56 14.22
N ASP A 249 21.39 -31.63 14.47
CA ASP A 249 21.60 -32.40 15.69
C ASP A 249 22.98 -33.11 15.71
N SER A 250 23.32 -33.78 16.81
CA SER A 250 24.59 -34.48 17.03
C SER A 250 24.61 -35.93 16.55
N LYS A 251 23.57 -36.40 15.85
CA LYS A 251 23.47 -37.78 15.38
C LYS A 251 24.52 -38.12 14.34
N LEU A 252 25.17 -39.25 14.53
CA LEU A 252 26.23 -39.74 13.67
C LEU A 252 25.69 -40.36 12.36
N PRO A 253 26.54 -40.53 11.33
CA PRO A 253 26.18 -41.34 10.17
C PRO A 253 25.73 -42.75 10.60
N GLY A 254 24.65 -43.26 9.99
CA GLY A 254 24.02 -44.53 10.35
C GLY A 254 22.92 -44.42 11.41
N GLU A 255 22.85 -43.32 12.17
CA GLU A 255 21.76 -43.09 13.12
C GLU A 255 20.57 -42.44 12.44
N PRO A 256 19.32 -42.93 12.67
CA PRO A 256 18.12 -42.34 12.13
C PRO A 256 17.94 -40.86 12.57
N LYS A 257 17.67 -39.99 11.61
CA LYS A 257 17.44 -38.56 11.84
C LYS A 257 15.97 -38.20 11.69
N ASP A 258 15.53 -37.18 12.42
CA ASP A 258 14.17 -36.67 12.29
C ASP A 258 14.12 -35.58 11.20
N PRO A 259 13.47 -35.86 10.04
CA PRO A 259 13.38 -34.89 8.97
C PRO A 259 12.42 -33.72 9.29
N ASP A 260 11.44 -33.88 10.19
CA ASP A 260 10.42 -32.87 10.48
C ASP A 260 10.95 -31.70 11.29
N SER A 261 11.98 -31.93 12.10
CA SER A 261 12.62 -30.89 12.91
C SER A 261 13.81 -30.20 12.24
N SER A 262 14.13 -30.57 11.00
CA SER A 262 15.37 -30.15 10.34
C SER A 262 15.19 -28.95 9.42
N ALA A 263 15.86 -27.83 9.76
CA ALA A 263 15.97 -26.67 8.86
C ALA A 263 16.58 -27.03 7.49
N LEU A 264 17.49 -27.99 7.46
CA LEU A 264 18.14 -28.45 6.23
C LEU A 264 17.13 -29.14 5.30
N VAL A 265 16.17 -29.91 5.85
CA VAL A 265 15.11 -30.56 5.08
C VAL A 265 14.16 -29.54 4.49
N THR A 266 13.72 -28.55 5.27
CA THR A 266 12.87 -27.47 4.78
C THR A 266 13.54 -26.68 3.63
N LEU A 267 14.83 -26.43 3.72
CA LEU A 267 15.59 -25.81 2.64
C LEU A 267 15.69 -26.71 1.40
N PHE A 268 15.89 -28.03 1.58
CA PHE A 268 15.94 -28.98 0.47
C PHE A 268 14.60 -29.06 -0.27
N GLU A 269 13.49 -29.17 0.46
CA GLU A 269 12.14 -29.25 -0.08
C GLU A 269 11.75 -28.01 -0.91
N ALA A 270 12.29 -26.83 -0.58
CA ALA A 270 12.03 -25.60 -1.31
C ALA A 270 12.60 -25.59 -2.75
N PHE A 271 13.54 -26.49 -3.05
CA PHE A 271 14.20 -26.61 -4.36
C PHE A 271 13.98 -27.97 -5.02
N ALA A 272 13.57 -28.98 -4.28
CA ALA A 272 13.40 -30.33 -4.74
C ALA A 272 12.02 -30.56 -5.38
N THR A 273 11.94 -31.56 -6.28
CA THR A 273 10.63 -32.13 -6.64
C THR A 273 10.04 -32.92 -5.47
N PRO A 274 8.72 -33.18 -5.44
CA PRO A 274 8.12 -34.01 -4.39
C PRO A 274 8.79 -35.39 -4.23
N GLU A 275 9.22 -36.01 -5.32
CA GLU A 275 9.89 -37.29 -5.32
C GLU A 275 11.30 -37.20 -4.71
N GLN A 276 12.06 -36.16 -5.07
CA GLN A 276 13.38 -35.91 -4.50
C GLN A 276 13.29 -35.61 -2.99
N ALA A 277 12.32 -34.82 -2.59
CA ALA A 277 12.07 -34.51 -1.18
C ALA A 277 11.73 -35.78 -0.38
N ALA A 278 10.84 -36.63 -0.88
CA ALA A 278 10.47 -37.89 -0.24
C ALA A 278 11.66 -38.85 -0.12
N ALA A 279 12.47 -38.99 -1.18
CA ALA A 279 13.70 -39.79 -1.14
C ALA A 279 14.71 -39.29 -0.13
N PHE A 280 14.95 -37.99 -0.10
CA PHE A 280 15.89 -37.35 0.85
C PHE A 280 15.45 -37.56 2.31
N ARG A 281 14.15 -37.42 2.60
CA ARG A 281 13.60 -37.73 3.93
C ARG A 281 13.80 -39.18 4.34
N ALA A 282 13.53 -40.12 3.43
CA ALA A 282 13.70 -41.57 3.68
C ALA A 282 15.17 -41.91 3.97
N GLU A 283 16.10 -41.33 3.23
CA GLU A 283 17.55 -41.53 3.47
C GLU A 283 18.03 -40.97 4.81
N LEU A 284 17.50 -39.82 5.24
CA LEU A 284 17.78 -39.27 6.57
C LEU A 284 17.29 -40.20 7.70
N VAL A 285 16.10 -40.75 7.55
CA VAL A 285 15.55 -41.78 8.47
C VAL A 285 16.41 -43.05 8.43
N ALA A 286 16.95 -43.41 7.26
CA ALA A 286 17.85 -44.57 7.11
C ALA A 286 19.28 -44.32 7.60
N GLY A 287 19.62 -43.07 8.05
CA GLY A 287 20.91 -42.76 8.66
C GLY A 287 21.88 -41.96 7.81
N LEU A 288 21.43 -41.32 6.73
CA LEU A 288 22.27 -40.41 5.91
C LEU A 288 23.01 -39.41 6.80
N GLY A 289 24.34 -39.29 6.66
CA GLY A 289 25.16 -38.36 7.44
C GLY A 289 24.88 -36.90 7.11
N TRP A 290 24.93 -36.01 8.13
CA TRP A 290 24.67 -34.58 7.93
C TRP A 290 25.65 -33.92 6.94
N GLY A 291 26.89 -34.35 6.89
CA GLY A 291 27.87 -33.84 5.91
C GLY A 291 27.46 -34.12 4.47
N GLU A 292 26.97 -35.34 4.19
CA GLU A 292 26.48 -35.72 2.87
C GLU A 292 25.14 -35.02 2.57
N ALA A 293 24.23 -34.93 3.55
CA ALA A 293 22.97 -34.20 3.40
C ALA A 293 23.20 -32.73 3.04
N LYS A 294 24.16 -32.05 3.68
CA LYS A 294 24.58 -30.66 3.34
C LYS A 294 25.19 -30.55 1.95
N GLN A 295 25.98 -31.54 1.53
CA GLN A 295 26.56 -31.55 0.19
C GLN A 295 25.45 -31.67 -0.88
N ARG A 296 24.47 -32.56 -0.69
CA ARG A 296 23.32 -32.70 -1.60
C ARG A 296 22.44 -31.46 -1.65
N LEU A 297 22.23 -30.79 -0.50
CA LEU A 297 21.52 -29.50 -0.46
C LEU A 297 22.26 -28.45 -1.28
N PHE A 298 23.58 -28.36 -1.12
CA PHE A 298 24.40 -27.45 -1.91
C PHE A 298 24.26 -27.73 -3.41
N GLU A 299 24.41 -28.98 -3.83
CA GLU A 299 24.32 -29.39 -5.25
C GLU A 299 22.96 -29.07 -5.85
N LEU A 300 21.87 -29.34 -5.11
CA LEU A 300 20.51 -29.05 -5.54
C LEU A 300 20.29 -27.53 -5.74
N ILE A 301 20.66 -26.73 -4.75
CA ILE A 301 20.51 -25.27 -4.82
C ILE A 301 21.41 -24.70 -5.91
N ASP A 302 22.68 -25.10 -5.97
CA ASP A 302 23.64 -24.58 -6.94
C ASP A 302 23.24 -24.93 -8.38
N ALA A 303 22.68 -26.08 -8.63
CA ALA A 303 22.16 -26.46 -9.94
C ALA A 303 21.07 -25.48 -10.44
N GLU A 304 20.19 -25.01 -9.57
CA GLU A 304 19.17 -24.03 -9.93
C GLU A 304 19.75 -22.62 -10.08
N ILE A 305 20.61 -22.18 -9.15
CA ILE A 305 21.05 -20.78 -9.10
C ILE A 305 22.32 -20.48 -9.89
N ALA A 306 23.15 -21.47 -10.26
CA ALA A 306 24.40 -21.21 -10.98
C ALA A 306 24.21 -20.47 -12.33
N PRO A 307 23.23 -20.82 -13.18
CA PRO A 307 22.95 -20.07 -14.40
C PRO A 307 22.53 -18.62 -14.13
N MET A 308 21.71 -18.41 -13.07
CA MET A 308 21.29 -17.09 -12.65
C MET A 308 22.46 -16.28 -12.09
N ARG A 309 23.35 -16.90 -11.34
CA ARG A 309 24.57 -16.27 -10.81
C ARG A 309 25.47 -15.78 -11.93
N ALA A 310 25.70 -16.58 -12.95
CA ALA A 310 26.48 -16.16 -14.12
C ALA A 310 25.88 -14.94 -14.80
N ARG A 311 24.55 -14.90 -14.95
CA ARG A 311 23.84 -13.74 -15.49
C ARG A 311 23.93 -12.51 -14.57
N TYR A 312 23.81 -12.71 -13.25
CA TYR A 312 23.97 -11.65 -12.25
C TYR A 312 25.37 -11.02 -12.33
N GLU A 313 26.43 -11.84 -12.38
CA GLU A 313 27.81 -11.38 -12.49
C GLU A 313 28.05 -10.59 -13.79
N ALA A 314 27.49 -11.04 -14.89
CA ALA A 314 27.55 -10.32 -16.17
C ALA A 314 26.88 -8.95 -16.09
N LEU A 315 25.70 -8.85 -15.47
CA LEU A 315 24.97 -7.59 -15.30
C LEU A 315 25.72 -6.62 -14.37
N ILE A 316 26.28 -7.11 -13.27
CA ILE A 316 27.08 -6.30 -12.34
C ILE A 316 28.36 -5.77 -13.02
N ALA A 317 28.96 -6.58 -13.89
CA ALA A 317 30.14 -6.15 -14.65
C ALA A 317 29.83 -5.12 -15.76
N GLN A 318 28.55 -4.96 -16.10
CA GLN A 318 28.10 -4.05 -17.17
C GLN A 318 27.00 -3.08 -16.63
N PRO A 319 27.33 -2.16 -15.71
CA PRO A 319 26.34 -1.27 -15.09
C PRO A 319 25.63 -0.37 -16.09
N ALA A 320 26.24 -0.05 -17.23
CA ALA A 320 25.63 0.73 -18.29
C ALA A 320 24.44 -0.01 -18.97
N GLU A 321 24.54 -1.32 -19.14
CA GLU A 321 23.45 -2.14 -19.67
C GLU A 321 22.28 -2.18 -18.67
N LEU A 322 22.59 -2.39 -17.39
CA LEU A 322 21.60 -2.38 -16.33
C LEU A 322 20.86 -1.04 -16.23
N GLU A 323 21.62 0.06 -16.32
CA GLU A 323 21.07 1.43 -16.36
C GLU A 323 20.12 1.62 -17.57
N ALA A 324 20.53 1.19 -18.76
CA ALA A 324 19.71 1.29 -19.95
C ALA A 324 18.38 0.51 -19.83
N LEU A 325 18.39 -0.69 -19.22
CA LEU A 325 17.19 -1.48 -18.96
C LEU A 325 16.23 -0.76 -18.00
N LEU A 326 16.76 -0.20 -16.91
CA LEU A 326 15.95 0.53 -15.91
C LEU A 326 15.36 1.81 -16.52
N MET A 327 16.13 2.55 -17.31
CA MET A 327 15.65 3.76 -18.01
C MET A 327 14.58 3.44 -19.06
N ALA A 328 14.70 2.32 -19.77
CA ALA A 328 13.66 1.85 -20.68
C ALA A 328 12.36 1.51 -19.91
N GLY A 329 12.49 0.85 -18.76
CA GLY A 329 11.38 0.58 -17.86
C GLY A 329 10.72 1.85 -17.31
N ALA A 330 11.54 2.84 -16.92
CA ALA A 330 11.06 4.15 -16.49
C ALA A 330 10.29 4.88 -17.61
N ALA A 331 10.74 4.81 -18.85
CA ALA A 331 10.02 5.37 -19.99
C ALA A 331 8.65 4.70 -20.19
N LYS A 332 8.57 3.35 -20.07
CA LYS A 332 7.29 2.60 -20.09
C LYS A 332 6.38 3.06 -18.93
N ALA A 333 6.89 3.17 -17.72
CA ALA A 333 6.14 3.61 -16.54
C ALA A 333 5.60 5.04 -16.71
N ARG A 334 6.43 5.97 -17.18
CA ARG A 334 6.05 7.37 -17.40
C ARG A 334 5.03 7.56 -18.51
N ALA A 335 4.97 6.66 -19.50
CA ALA A 335 3.91 6.66 -20.51
C ALA A 335 2.51 6.46 -19.88
N THR A 336 2.41 5.78 -18.73
CA THR A 336 1.18 5.65 -17.94
C THR A 336 1.03 6.78 -16.91
N ALA A 337 2.10 7.14 -16.22
CA ALA A 337 2.08 8.09 -15.10
C ALA A 337 1.82 9.53 -15.55
N ALA A 338 2.48 10.01 -16.60
CA ALA A 338 2.40 11.40 -17.01
C ALA A 338 0.99 11.83 -17.46
N PRO A 339 0.25 11.04 -18.27
CA PRO A 339 -1.14 11.37 -18.62
C PRO A 339 -2.08 11.40 -17.42
N LEU A 340 -1.91 10.47 -16.48
CA LEU A 340 -2.71 10.46 -15.25
C LEU A 340 -2.43 11.72 -14.42
N LEU A 341 -1.15 12.04 -14.17
CA LEU A 341 -0.79 13.23 -13.40
C LEU A 341 -1.30 14.53 -14.06
N ALA A 342 -1.23 14.63 -15.38
CA ALA A 342 -1.80 15.77 -16.11
C ALA A 342 -3.31 15.92 -15.85
N ALA A 343 -4.05 14.80 -15.89
CA ALA A 343 -5.47 14.79 -15.58
C ALA A 343 -5.78 15.16 -14.11
N LEU A 344 -4.93 14.71 -13.17
CA LEU A 344 -5.06 15.07 -11.76
C LEU A 344 -4.78 16.56 -11.52
N ARG A 345 -3.76 17.12 -12.16
CA ARG A 345 -3.47 18.58 -12.14
C ARG A 345 -4.69 19.38 -12.62
N ASP A 346 -5.32 18.97 -13.70
CA ASP A 346 -6.52 19.61 -14.21
C ASP A 346 -7.68 19.52 -13.21
N ALA A 347 -7.86 18.37 -12.57
CA ALA A 347 -8.93 18.14 -11.61
C ALA A 347 -8.78 19.00 -10.35
N VAL A 348 -7.56 19.18 -9.85
CA VAL A 348 -7.29 20.02 -8.66
C VAL A 348 -7.09 21.50 -9.00
N GLY A 349 -7.26 21.91 -10.27
CA GLY A 349 -7.17 23.30 -10.69
C GLY A 349 -5.75 23.80 -11.02
N LEU A 350 -4.73 22.93 -11.04
CA LEU A 350 -3.35 23.26 -11.38
C LEU A 350 -3.09 23.20 -12.91
N ARG A 351 -4.06 23.64 -13.70
CA ARG A 351 -3.97 23.67 -15.16
C ARG A 351 -3.20 24.87 -15.66
N ARG A 352 -2.67 24.77 -16.87
CA ARG A 352 -2.00 25.90 -17.52
C ARG A 352 -2.99 27.05 -17.78
N MET A 353 -2.58 28.29 -17.51
CA MET A 353 -3.41 29.48 -17.71
C MET A 353 -3.62 29.86 -19.18
N VAL A 354 -2.79 29.32 -20.09
CA VAL A 354 -2.80 29.67 -21.53
C VAL A 354 -3.20 28.44 -22.35
N GLY A 355 -4.26 28.53 -23.13
CA GLY A 355 -4.59 27.61 -24.23
C GLY A 355 -5.56 26.47 -23.95
N ALA A 356 -6.16 26.34 -22.77
CA ALA A 356 -7.33 25.50 -22.62
C ALA A 356 -8.59 26.33 -22.87
N PRO A 357 -9.54 25.90 -23.75
CA PRO A 357 -10.86 26.48 -23.69
C PRO A 357 -11.37 26.28 -22.26
N VAL A 358 -11.78 27.35 -21.61
CA VAL A 358 -12.53 27.29 -20.37
C VAL A 358 -13.75 26.42 -20.71
N ALA A 359 -13.72 25.14 -20.33
CA ALA A 359 -14.92 24.34 -20.34
C ALA A 359 -15.94 25.18 -19.56
N ALA A 360 -17.04 25.56 -20.22
CA ALA A 360 -18.09 26.33 -19.59
C ALA A 360 -18.34 25.65 -18.24
N ALA A 361 -18.23 26.42 -17.15
CA ALA A 361 -18.53 25.91 -15.82
C ALA A 361 -19.82 25.09 -15.96
N PRO A 362 -19.86 23.85 -15.46
CA PRO A 362 -21.09 23.07 -15.49
C PRO A 362 -22.15 24.02 -14.94
N LYS A 363 -23.22 24.25 -15.72
CA LYS A 363 -24.35 25.07 -15.27
C LYS A 363 -24.63 24.53 -13.88
N ALA A 364 -24.50 25.38 -12.87
CA ALA A 364 -24.79 25.03 -11.51
C ALA A 364 -26.12 24.27 -11.54
N LYS A 365 -26.10 22.98 -11.23
CA LYS A 365 -27.32 22.30 -10.82
C LYS A 365 -27.77 23.20 -9.69
N THR A 366 -28.98 23.79 -9.83
CA THR A 366 -29.62 24.54 -8.76
C THR A 366 -29.40 23.73 -7.50
N GLU A 367 -28.42 24.14 -6.69
CA GLU A 367 -28.20 23.55 -5.38
C GLU A 367 -29.57 23.70 -4.69
N LYS A 368 -30.17 22.57 -4.33
CA LYS A 368 -31.21 22.61 -3.30
C LYS A 368 -30.54 23.37 -2.16
N ALA A 369 -31.03 24.55 -1.87
CA ALA A 369 -30.44 25.44 -0.86
C ALA A 369 -30.16 24.61 0.37
N ALA A 370 -28.89 24.57 0.79
CA ALA A 370 -28.49 23.72 1.88
C ALA A 370 -29.30 24.15 3.12
N LEU A 371 -30.06 23.21 3.67
CA LEU A 371 -30.95 23.50 4.78
C LEU A 371 -30.16 23.83 6.04
N PRO A 372 -30.66 24.75 6.88
CA PRO A 372 -30.07 25.04 8.19
C PRO A 372 -29.98 23.76 9.04
N VAL A 373 -28.99 23.68 9.92
CA VAL A 373 -28.73 22.47 10.72
C VAL A 373 -28.75 22.77 12.21
N PHE A 374 -29.53 21.99 12.97
CA PHE A 374 -29.44 22.00 14.43
C PHE A 374 -28.22 21.21 14.93
N LYS A 375 -27.46 21.80 15.85
CA LYS A 375 -26.36 21.13 16.57
C LYS A 375 -26.64 21.20 18.07
N GLN A 376 -26.65 20.03 18.72
CA GLN A 376 -26.71 19.91 20.17
C GLN A 376 -25.30 19.76 20.72
N TYR A 377 -25.00 20.35 21.88
CA TYR A 377 -23.70 20.25 22.50
C TYR A 377 -23.81 20.42 24.02
N ARG A 378 -22.76 20.05 24.72
CA ARG A 378 -22.60 20.22 26.17
C ARG A 378 -21.44 21.17 26.40
N GLU A 379 -21.65 22.17 27.26
CA GLU A 379 -20.60 23.10 27.63
C GLU A 379 -19.82 22.65 28.90
N ALA A 380 -18.77 23.41 29.23
CA ALA A 380 -17.92 23.12 30.37
C ALA A 380 -18.66 23.22 31.74
N ASP A 381 -19.80 23.93 31.78
CA ASP A 381 -20.70 24.01 32.92
C ASP A 381 -21.53 22.71 33.17
N GLY A 382 -21.36 21.72 32.27
CA GLY A 382 -22.06 20.44 32.33
C GLY A 382 -23.47 20.47 31.77
N ARG A 383 -23.99 21.63 31.34
CA ARG A 383 -25.34 21.81 30.80
C ARG A 383 -25.42 21.56 29.32
N PHE A 384 -26.62 21.30 28.81
CA PHE A 384 -26.88 21.01 27.42
C PHE A 384 -27.46 22.22 26.70
N TYR A 385 -27.07 22.40 25.47
CA TYR A 385 -27.50 23.49 24.59
C TYR A 385 -27.79 22.98 23.18
N PHE A 386 -28.53 23.77 22.41
CA PHE A 386 -28.58 23.59 20.97
C PHE A 386 -28.46 24.92 20.25
N LYS A 387 -28.04 24.88 18.99
CA LYS A 387 -27.96 26.02 18.09
C LYS A 387 -28.44 25.63 16.70
N LEU A 388 -29.06 26.57 15.99
CA LEU A 388 -29.35 26.47 14.57
C LEU A 388 -28.30 27.25 13.81
N ALA A 389 -27.64 26.59 12.86
CA ALA A 389 -26.66 27.23 11.97
C ALA A 389 -27.23 27.25 10.54
N ALA A 390 -27.04 28.36 9.85
CA ALA A 390 -27.30 28.50 8.42
C ALA A 390 -26.30 27.67 7.61
N ALA A 391 -26.53 27.49 6.33
CA ALA A 391 -25.65 26.78 5.42
C ALA A 391 -24.22 27.36 5.33
N ASP A 392 -24.08 28.65 5.53
CA ASP A 392 -22.79 29.37 5.57
C ASP A 392 -22.07 29.23 6.93
N GLY A 393 -22.67 28.55 7.91
CA GLY A 393 -22.13 28.33 9.24
C GLY A 393 -22.47 29.42 10.27
N ARG A 394 -23.12 30.51 9.90
CA ARG A 394 -23.60 31.54 10.86
C ARG A 394 -24.63 30.93 11.82
N VAL A 395 -24.54 31.27 13.10
CA VAL A 395 -25.53 30.86 14.10
C VAL A 395 -26.76 31.77 14.01
N LEU A 396 -27.92 31.18 13.73
CA LEU A 396 -29.19 31.90 13.62
C LEU A 396 -29.96 31.91 14.94
N LEU A 397 -29.77 30.91 15.79
CA LEU A 397 -30.48 30.74 17.03
C LEU A 397 -29.64 29.93 18.01
N GLN A 398 -29.68 30.27 19.30
CA GLN A 398 -29.06 29.51 20.39
C GLN A 398 -30.09 29.34 21.52
N SER A 399 -30.06 28.17 22.16
CA SER A 399 -30.93 27.89 23.30
C SER A 399 -30.34 28.42 24.61
N SER A 400 -31.23 28.61 25.60
CA SER A 400 -30.82 28.65 27.01
C SER A 400 -30.30 27.28 27.47
N ALA A 401 -29.69 27.24 28.67
CA ALA A 401 -29.14 26.02 29.25
C ALA A 401 -30.22 25.03 29.71
N PHE A 402 -30.08 23.76 29.40
CA PHE A 402 -30.91 22.64 29.85
C PHE A 402 -30.15 21.76 30.84
N ALA A 403 -30.89 21.19 31.80
CA ALA A 403 -30.31 20.23 32.74
C ALA A 403 -30.02 18.86 32.11
N GLY A 404 -30.76 18.48 31.05
CA GLY A 404 -30.60 17.20 30.36
C GLY A 404 -30.65 17.30 28.83
N GLY A 405 -29.84 16.45 28.14
CA GLY A 405 -29.79 16.42 26.67
C GLY A 405 -31.10 15.99 26.02
N ARG A 406 -31.94 15.22 26.73
CA ARG A 406 -33.26 14.79 26.25
C ARG A 406 -34.22 15.99 26.07
N GLU A 407 -34.24 16.88 27.07
CA GLU A 407 -35.08 18.08 27.02
C GLU A 407 -34.66 19.03 25.89
N ALA A 408 -33.35 19.24 25.71
CA ALA A 408 -32.82 19.98 24.57
C ALA A 408 -33.21 19.33 23.22
N GLY A 409 -33.21 18.00 23.14
CA GLY A 409 -33.60 17.22 21.96
C GLY A 409 -35.08 17.34 21.62
N GLU A 410 -35.96 17.38 22.62
CA GLU A 410 -37.39 17.56 22.45
C GLU A 410 -37.68 18.93 21.84
N TRP A 411 -37.03 19.97 22.29
CA TRP A 411 -37.13 21.31 21.71
C TRP A 411 -36.64 21.39 20.28
N VAL A 412 -35.50 20.75 19.95
CA VAL A 412 -35.00 20.67 18.57
C VAL A 412 -35.99 19.95 17.68
N LYS A 413 -36.59 18.85 18.15
CA LYS A 413 -37.66 18.14 17.42
C LYS A 413 -38.84 19.03 17.15
N ARG A 414 -39.31 19.74 18.20
CA ARG A 414 -40.47 20.63 18.10
C ARG A 414 -40.23 21.79 17.12
N LEU A 415 -39.07 22.45 17.19
CA LEU A 415 -38.70 23.51 16.24
C LEU A 415 -38.59 23.02 14.79
N LYS A 416 -38.22 21.76 14.57
CA LYS A 416 -38.21 21.16 13.24
C LYS A 416 -39.59 20.83 12.71
N THR A 417 -40.51 20.43 13.56
CA THR A 417 -41.86 20.00 13.15
C THR A 417 -42.87 21.12 13.08
N GLU A 418 -42.79 22.10 13.98
CA GLU A 418 -43.73 23.23 14.06
C GLU A 418 -43.19 24.51 13.36
N GLY A 419 -41.89 24.54 13.00
CA GLY A 419 -41.26 25.68 12.31
C GLY A 419 -41.20 26.93 13.17
N SER A 420 -41.39 28.08 12.55
CA SER A 420 -41.37 29.40 13.20
C SER A 420 -42.49 29.55 14.28
N ALA A 421 -43.56 28.83 14.20
CA ALA A 421 -44.64 28.86 15.19
C ALA A 421 -44.20 28.42 16.59
N ALA A 422 -43.19 27.54 16.69
CA ALA A 422 -42.69 27.09 17.98
C ALA A 422 -41.81 28.12 18.70
N LEU A 423 -41.38 29.19 18.04
CA LEU A 423 -40.52 30.23 18.64
C LEU A 423 -41.17 30.97 19.83
N ALA A 424 -42.48 31.17 19.79
CA ALA A 424 -43.18 31.93 20.81
C ALA A 424 -43.09 31.37 22.25
N GLY A 425 -42.69 30.10 22.40
CA GLY A 425 -42.50 29.46 23.70
C GLY A 425 -41.14 28.83 23.88
N ALA A 426 -40.25 28.95 22.90
CA ALA A 426 -38.96 28.29 22.92
C ALA A 426 -37.95 28.98 23.85
N PRO A 427 -37.18 28.23 24.67
CA PRO A 427 -36.16 28.79 25.53
C PRO A 427 -34.88 29.11 24.72
N VAL A 428 -34.99 30.16 23.90
CA VAL A 428 -33.94 30.58 22.98
C VAL A 428 -33.44 31.98 23.29
N VAL A 429 -32.17 32.25 23.01
CA VAL A 429 -31.54 33.55 23.17
C VAL A 429 -31.41 34.20 21.78
N PRO A 430 -31.87 35.46 21.60
CA PRO A 430 -31.67 36.18 20.35
C PRO A 430 -30.19 36.33 20.03
N ILE A 431 -29.84 36.15 18.77
CA ILE A 431 -28.49 36.38 18.26
C ILE A 431 -28.42 37.79 17.66
N GLU A 432 -27.47 38.59 18.11
CA GLU A 432 -27.28 39.94 17.60
C GLU A 432 -27.00 39.91 16.09
N GLY A 433 -27.69 40.74 15.33
CA GLY A 433 -27.53 40.83 13.86
C GLY A 433 -28.34 39.80 13.06
N VAL A 434 -29.18 38.95 13.68
CA VAL A 434 -30.07 38.03 12.99
C VAL A 434 -31.50 38.59 12.96
N ALA A 435 -32.05 38.85 11.75
CA ALA A 435 -33.42 39.31 11.60
C ALA A 435 -34.43 38.23 11.96
N ALA A 436 -35.51 38.59 12.63
CA ALA A 436 -36.59 37.65 13.00
C ALA A 436 -37.19 36.91 11.78
N GLU A 437 -37.25 37.60 10.67
CA GLU A 437 -37.75 37.05 9.39
C GLU A 437 -36.77 35.99 8.82
N GLU A 438 -35.47 36.19 8.91
CA GLU A 438 -34.44 35.23 8.48
C GLU A 438 -34.52 33.93 9.30
N LEU A 439 -34.68 34.06 10.63
CA LEU A 439 -34.84 32.94 11.52
C LEU A 439 -36.12 32.16 11.24
N ALA A 440 -37.23 32.87 11.02
CA ALA A 440 -38.53 32.26 10.69
C ALA A 440 -38.43 31.48 9.38
N GLN A 441 -37.85 32.05 8.33
CA GLN A 441 -37.66 31.40 7.04
C GLN A 441 -36.79 30.13 7.16
N ALA A 442 -35.72 30.18 7.96
CA ALA A 442 -34.86 29.03 8.20
C ALA A 442 -35.58 27.86 8.88
N LEU A 443 -36.43 28.12 9.87
CA LEU A 443 -37.21 27.11 10.57
C LEU A 443 -38.36 26.55 9.70
N ASP A 444 -39.00 27.38 8.92
CA ASP A 444 -40.09 26.93 8.03
C ASP A 444 -39.56 26.12 6.82
N ALA A 445 -38.35 26.41 6.35
CA ALA A 445 -37.66 25.59 5.38
C ALA A 445 -37.34 24.18 5.94
N LEU A 446 -36.91 24.08 7.21
CA LEU A 446 -36.69 22.79 7.87
C LEU A 446 -37.99 22.00 8.06
N ARG A 447 -39.07 22.69 8.41
CA ARG A 447 -40.42 22.08 8.52
C ARG A 447 -40.91 21.52 7.19
N ALA A 448 -40.74 22.28 6.11
CA ALA A 448 -41.14 21.84 4.77
C ALA A 448 -40.34 20.60 4.32
N ALA A 449 -39.06 20.59 4.56
CA ALA A 449 -38.16 19.46 4.23
C ALA A 449 -38.40 18.20 5.09
N ALA A 450 -39.00 18.34 6.27
CA ALA A 450 -39.35 17.20 7.14
C ALA A 450 -40.72 16.59 6.79
N ALA A 451 -41.51 17.25 5.94
CA ALA A 451 -42.80 16.80 5.47
C ALA A 451 -42.75 16.10 4.09
N GLU A 452 -41.61 16.20 3.38
CA GLU A 452 -41.29 15.45 2.16
C GLU A 452 -40.66 14.11 2.52
#